data_a955ca7b98e05177e2a31d20d8a25489
#
_entry.id   a955ca7b98e05177e2a31d20d8a25489
#
_cell.length_a   1.000
_cell.length_b   1.000
_cell.length_c   1.000
_cell.angle_alpha   90.00
_cell.angle_beta   90.00
_cell.angle_gamma   90.00
#
_symmetry.space_group_name_H-M   'P 1'
#
loop_
_entity.id
_entity.type
_entity.pdbx_description
1 polymer ?
#
loop_
_entity_poly.entity_id
_entity_poly.type
_entity_poly.pdbx_seq_one_letter_code
_entity_poly.pdbx_strand_id
1 'polypeptide(L)'
;MFYIQKNDKPNIIEKTFNIIKMQENKLFLPITAKTSEKQIEKLAQKTKKIISKYSNSKKIVISKNLQEEITYINYLNSYGLDISDGRWLYEILATDIIKYIIEKKKIKKEETTISILINDLTEIELENIKILAENYKNLNIVTNHIEKFKKLEDKFMENGIMITIGN
;
A
#
# COMPACT_ATOMS: atom_id res chain seq x y z
N MET A 1 12.94 -9.23 -4.88
CA MET A 1 11.72 -8.52 -5.28
C MET A 1 12.09 -7.47 -6.31
N PHE A 2 11.29 -7.31 -7.38
CA PHE A 2 11.51 -6.30 -8.41
C PHE A 2 10.71 -5.04 -8.14
N TYR A 3 11.30 -3.88 -8.44
CA TYR A 3 10.64 -2.58 -8.45
C TYR A 3 10.46 -2.12 -9.90
N ILE A 4 9.24 -1.75 -10.28
CA ILE A 4 8.88 -1.38 -11.64
C ILE A 4 8.41 0.07 -11.67
N GLN A 5 8.94 0.86 -12.58
CA GLN A 5 8.57 2.27 -12.74
C GLN A 5 8.53 2.70 -14.21
N LYS A 6 7.84 3.80 -14.48
CA LYS A 6 7.92 4.44 -15.79
C LYS A 6 9.33 5.03 -15.99
N ASN A 7 9.83 4.96 -17.21
CA ASN A 7 10.99 5.73 -17.61
C ASN A 7 10.53 7.18 -17.88
N ASP A 8 11.09 8.14 -17.17
CA ASP A 8 10.69 9.55 -17.28
C ASP A 8 10.98 10.14 -18.68
N LYS A 9 12.05 9.68 -19.32
CA LYS A 9 12.48 10.16 -20.65
C LYS A 9 12.85 8.99 -21.56
N PRO A 10 11.87 8.18 -21.99
CA PRO A 10 12.15 7.09 -22.91
C PRO A 10 12.49 7.65 -24.30
N ASN A 11 13.55 7.14 -24.92
CA ASN A 11 13.92 7.51 -26.27
C ASN A 11 12.97 6.86 -27.33
N ILE A 12 13.07 7.30 -28.59
CA ILE A 12 12.20 6.82 -29.67
C ILE A 12 12.35 5.31 -29.89
N ILE A 13 13.57 4.78 -29.80
CA ILE A 13 13.87 3.36 -29.98
C ILE A 13 13.22 2.53 -28.88
N GLU A 14 13.31 2.98 -27.62
CA GLU A 14 12.68 2.31 -26.48
C GLU A 14 11.16 2.22 -26.61
N LYS A 15 10.53 3.31 -27.06
CA LYS A 15 9.08 3.36 -27.30
C LYS A 15 8.67 2.43 -28.44
N THR A 16 9.37 2.47 -29.57
CA THR A 16 9.02 1.71 -30.77
C THR A 16 9.18 0.20 -30.55
N PHE A 17 10.25 -0.22 -29.88
CA PHE A 17 10.57 -1.64 -29.69
C PHE A 17 10.15 -2.15 -28.30
N ASN A 18 9.49 -1.33 -27.48
CA ASN A 18 9.09 -1.68 -26.12
C ASN A 18 10.28 -2.24 -25.31
N ILE A 19 11.39 -1.50 -25.29
CA ILE A 19 12.61 -1.91 -24.59
C ILE A 19 12.46 -1.56 -23.11
N ILE A 20 12.51 -2.58 -22.27
CA ILE A 20 12.55 -2.42 -20.82
C ILE A 20 14.03 -2.32 -20.41
N LYS A 21 14.41 -1.22 -19.77
CA LYS A 21 15.72 -1.11 -19.14
C LYS A 21 15.68 -1.80 -17.79
N MET A 22 16.76 -2.51 -17.48
CA MET A 22 16.94 -3.15 -16.18
C MET A 22 18.22 -2.62 -15.54
N GLN A 23 18.11 -2.20 -14.29
CA GLN A 23 19.24 -1.82 -13.47
C GLN A 23 19.08 -2.50 -12.11
N GLU A 24 19.90 -3.48 -11.83
CA GLU A 24 19.74 -4.37 -10.68
C GLU A 24 18.34 -5.00 -10.65
N ASN A 25 17.56 -4.73 -9.59
CA ASN A 25 16.17 -5.20 -9.44
C ASN A 25 15.13 -4.13 -9.84
N LYS A 26 15.53 -3.09 -10.59
CA LYS A 26 14.63 -2.05 -11.08
C LYS A 26 14.38 -2.19 -12.56
N LEU A 27 13.12 -2.14 -12.96
CA LEU A 27 12.68 -2.15 -14.34
C LEU A 27 12.10 -0.79 -14.72
N PHE A 28 12.56 -0.23 -15.83
CA PHE A 28 12.14 1.05 -16.36
C PHE A 28 11.35 0.83 -17.65
N LEU A 29 10.08 1.18 -17.63
CA LEU A 29 9.14 0.94 -18.72
C LEU A 29 8.99 2.19 -19.61
N PRO A 30 9.03 2.06 -20.92
CA PRO A 30 8.85 3.18 -21.86
C PRO A 30 7.36 3.52 -22.08
N ILE A 31 6.55 3.50 -21.02
CA ILE A 31 5.11 3.81 -21.10
C ILE A 31 4.92 5.33 -21.12
N THR A 32 4.12 5.80 -22.07
CA THR A 32 3.71 7.20 -22.24
C THR A 32 2.21 7.27 -22.51
N ALA A 33 1.62 8.45 -22.44
CA ALA A 33 0.20 8.67 -22.77
C ALA A 33 -0.21 8.21 -24.19
N LYS A 34 0.77 8.03 -25.10
CA LYS A 34 0.54 7.56 -26.49
C LYS A 34 0.78 6.06 -26.66
N THR A 35 1.09 5.33 -25.59
CA THR A 35 1.33 3.89 -25.67
C THR A 35 0.03 3.14 -25.89
N SER A 36 -0.09 2.37 -26.96
CA SER A 36 -1.30 1.62 -27.25
C SER A 36 -1.48 0.42 -26.32
N GLU A 37 -2.72 -0.04 -26.15
CA GLU A 37 -3.04 -1.19 -25.31
C GLU A 37 -2.24 -2.44 -25.70
N LYS A 38 -2.10 -2.71 -27.01
CA LYS A 38 -1.29 -3.83 -27.54
C LYS A 38 0.20 -3.71 -27.16
N GLN A 39 0.72 -2.48 -27.04
CA GLN A 39 2.09 -2.25 -26.57
C GLN A 39 2.19 -2.46 -25.05
N ILE A 40 1.17 -2.04 -24.28
CA ILE A 40 1.07 -2.27 -22.85
C ILE A 40 1.07 -3.77 -22.55
N GLU A 41 0.26 -4.55 -23.25
CA GLU A 41 0.24 -6.01 -23.12
C GLU A 41 1.61 -6.63 -23.39
N LYS A 42 2.27 -6.25 -24.48
CA LYS A 42 3.63 -6.73 -24.81
C LYS A 42 4.65 -6.37 -23.73
N LEU A 43 4.55 -5.17 -23.15
CA LEU A 43 5.39 -4.74 -22.03
C LEU A 43 5.15 -5.61 -20.79
N ALA A 44 3.90 -5.90 -20.46
CA ALA A 44 3.56 -6.77 -19.33
C ALA A 44 4.10 -8.21 -19.54
N GLN A 45 3.97 -8.76 -20.73
CA GLN A 45 4.55 -10.07 -21.08
C GLN A 45 6.09 -10.07 -20.94
N LYS A 46 6.76 -9.03 -21.46
CA LYS A 46 8.22 -8.88 -21.31
C LYS A 46 8.63 -8.76 -19.86
N THR A 47 7.89 -7.96 -19.07
CA THR A 47 8.11 -7.80 -17.63
C THR A 47 8.06 -9.14 -16.91
N LYS A 48 6.99 -9.94 -17.16
CA LYS A 48 6.88 -11.27 -16.59
C LYS A 48 8.08 -12.15 -16.95
N LYS A 49 8.48 -12.17 -18.25
CA LYS A 49 9.63 -12.97 -18.70
C LYS A 49 10.92 -12.58 -17.98
N ILE A 50 11.17 -11.27 -17.81
CA ILE A 50 12.34 -10.78 -17.11
C ILE A 50 12.30 -11.25 -15.63
N ILE A 51 11.18 -11.02 -14.95
CA ILE A 51 11.04 -11.40 -13.53
C ILE A 51 11.23 -12.90 -13.36
N SER A 52 10.57 -13.72 -14.16
CA SER A 52 10.68 -15.19 -14.07
C SER A 52 12.08 -15.71 -14.37
N LYS A 53 12.90 -14.95 -15.12
CA LYS A 53 14.29 -15.32 -15.40
C LYS A 53 15.23 -15.05 -14.21
N TYR A 54 14.95 -14.01 -13.43
CA TYR A 54 15.86 -13.54 -12.38
C TYR A 54 15.34 -13.74 -10.96
N SER A 55 14.09 -14.17 -10.79
CA SER A 55 13.47 -14.35 -9.47
C SER A 55 12.42 -15.44 -9.48
N ASN A 56 12.42 -16.25 -8.44
CA ASN A 56 11.33 -17.20 -8.16
C ASN A 56 10.13 -16.54 -7.49
N SER A 57 10.29 -15.31 -6.99
CA SER A 57 9.21 -14.57 -6.35
C SER A 57 8.29 -13.94 -7.41
N LYS A 58 7.00 -14.17 -7.25
CA LYS A 58 5.96 -13.51 -8.04
C LYS A 58 5.61 -12.11 -7.53
N LYS A 59 6.12 -11.72 -6.35
CA LYS A 59 5.84 -10.42 -5.74
C LYS A 59 6.68 -9.33 -6.38
N ILE A 60 6.03 -8.24 -6.76
CA ILE A 60 6.65 -7.05 -7.36
C ILE A 60 6.13 -5.79 -6.68
N VAL A 61 6.91 -4.73 -6.72
CA VAL A 61 6.49 -3.39 -6.30
C VAL A 61 6.43 -2.49 -7.52
N ILE A 62 5.41 -1.67 -7.63
CA ILE A 62 5.26 -0.69 -8.71
C ILE A 62 5.30 0.74 -8.15
N SER A 63 5.88 1.66 -8.92
CA SER A 63 5.92 3.07 -8.57
C SER A 63 4.53 3.71 -8.62
N LYS A 64 4.32 4.79 -7.85
CA LYS A 64 3.05 5.51 -7.78
C LYS A 64 2.55 5.95 -9.17
N ASN A 65 3.44 6.49 -10.01
CA ASN A 65 3.09 6.92 -11.37
C ASN A 65 2.71 5.77 -12.31
N LEU A 66 3.10 4.54 -12.01
CA LEU A 66 2.73 3.34 -12.76
C LEU A 66 1.42 2.73 -12.24
N GLN A 67 1.02 3.01 -11.01
CA GLN A 67 -0.27 2.56 -10.44
C GLN A 67 -1.47 3.13 -11.19
N GLU A 68 -1.30 4.26 -11.87
CA GLU A 68 -2.35 4.87 -12.70
C GLU A 68 -2.60 4.11 -14.02
N GLU A 69 -1.67 3.24 -14.43
CA GLU A 69 -1.79 2.42 -15.64
C GLU A 69 -2.57 1.12 -15.38
N ILE A 70 -3.87 1.25 -15.13
CA ILE A 70 -4.76 0.14 -14.74
C ILE A 70 -4.66 -1.03 -15.73
N THR A 71 -4.62 -0.76 -17.04
CA THR A 71 -4.50 -1.79 -18.08
C THR A 71 -3.22 -2.62 -17.92
N TYR A 72 -2.09 -1.98 -17.61
CA TYR A 72 -0.82 -2.67 -17.38
C TYR A 72 -0.88 -3.55 -16.13
N ILE A 73 -1.47 -3.03 -15.05
CA ILE A 73 -1.67 -3.74 -13.78
C ILE A 73 -2.52 -5.00 -14.00
N ASN A 74 -3.63 -4.87 -14.72
CA ASN A 74 -4.50 -5.99 -15.03
C ASN A 74 -3.78 -7.11 -15.80
N TYR A 75 -2.95 -6.75 -16.78
CA TYR A 75 -2.12 -7.73 -17.50
C TYR A 75 -1.08 -8.39 -16.58
N LEU A 76 -0.41 -7.64 -15.67
CA LEU A 76 0.53 -8.25 -14.74
C LEU A 76 -0.16 -9.27 -13.81
N ASN A 77 -1.32 -8.91 -13.27
CA ASN A 77 -2.12 -9.80 -12.43
C ASN A 77 -2.58 -11.06 -13.21
N SER A 78 -3.05 -10.89 -14.45
CA SER A 78 -3.45 -12.02 -15.31
C SER A 78 -2.29 -12.98 -15.63
N TYR A 79 -1.06 -12.48 -15.65
CA TYR A 79 0.15 -13.28 -15.79
C TYR A 79 0.67 -13.87 -14.47
N GLY A 80 -0.09 -13.70 -13.37
CA GLY A 80 0.20 -14.28 -12.07
C GLY A 80 1.32 -13.60 -11.30
N LEU A 81 1.56 -12.31 -11.57
CA LEU A 81 2.41 -11.47 -10.73
C LEU A 81 1.54 -10.82 -9.63
N ASP A 82 2.05 -10.82 -8.41
CA ASP A 82 1.41 -10.25 -7.23
C ASP A 82 2.00 -8.87 -6.96
N ILE A 83 1.17 -7.84 -7.05
CA ILE A 83 1.60 -6.46 -6.89
C ILE A 83 1.47 -6.06 -5.42
N SER A 84 2.61 -5.80 -4.79
CA SER A 84 2.66 -5.21 -3.45
C SER A 84 2.59 -3.69 -3.56
N ASP A 85 1.54 -3.11 -3.03
CA ASP A 85 1.35 -1.65 -2.99
C ASP A 85 1.99 -1.00 -1.75
N GLY A 86 2.57 -1.80 -0.87
CA GLY A 86 3.20 -1.35 0.36
C GLY A 86 2.23 -1.02 1.48
N ARG A 87 0.92 -1.20 1.32
CA ARG A 87 -0.08 -0.92 2.38
C ARG A 87 0.24 -1.63 3.67
N TRP A 88 0.55 -2.93 3.58
CA TRP A 88 0.89 -3.74 4.74
C TRP A 88 2.04 -3.15 5.58
N LEU A 89 3.01 -2.48 4.92
CA LEU A 89 4.11 -1.82 5.63
C LEU A 89 3.63 -0.60 6.41
N TYR A 90 2.73 0.20 5.80
CA TYR A 90 2.11 1.32 6.50
C TYR A 90 1.21 0.84 7.65
N GLU A 91 0.50 -0.26 7.47
CA GLU A 91 -0.32 -0.88 8.52
C GLU A 91 0.56 -1.32 9.70
N ILE A 92 1.67 -2.01 9.45
CA ILE A 92 2.61 -2.43 10.52
C ILE A 92 3.25 -1.22 11.22
N LEU A 93 3.62 -0.19 10.48
CA LEU A 93 4.31 0.99 11.02
C LEU A 93 3.35 2.08 11.51
N ALA A 94 2.05 1.89 11.46
CA ALA A 94 1.06 2.94 11.74
C ALA A 94 1.26 3.57 13.12
N THR A 95 1.44 2.77 14.15
CA THR A 95 1.66 3.24 15.53
C THR A 95 2.97 4.01 15.71
N ASP A 96 4.06 3.55 15.08
CA ASP A 96 5.36 4.21 15.10
C ASP A 96 5.32 5.54 14.35
N ILE A 97 4.64 5.59 13.21
CA ILE A 97 4.45 6.81 12.42
C ILE A 97 3.66 7.84 13.23
N ILE A 98 2.57 7.43 13.87
CA ILE A 98 1.75 8.32 14.72
C ILE A 98 2.60 8.87 15.86
N LYS A 99 3.31 8.01 16.59
CA LYS A 99 4.21 8.40 17.67
C LYS A 99 5.25 9.42 17.18
N TYR A 100 5.93 9.15 16.09
CA TYR A 100 6.91 10.05 15.48
C TYR A 100 6.31 11.41 15.13
N ILE A 101 5.10 11.45 14.54
CA ILE A 101 4.43 12.71 14.19
C ILE A 101 4.11 13.53 15.43
N ILE A 102 3.57 12.89 16.47
CA ILE A 102 3.20 13.54 17.74
C ILE A 102 4.45 14.14 18.40
N GLU A 103 5.53 13.36 18.51
CA GLU A 103 6.81 13.82 19.06
C GLU A 103 7.41 14.97 18.24
N LYS A 104 7.48 14.83 16.93
CA LYS A 104 8.03 15.85 16.04
C LYS A 104 7.25 17.16 16.06
N LYS A 105 5.92 17.09 16.18
CA LYS A 105 5.04 18.26 16.28
C LYS A 105 4.90 18.76 17.70
N LYS A 106 5.51 18.12 18.69
CA LYS A 106 5.42 18.46 20.13
C LYS A 106 3.97 18.54 20.64
N ILE A 107 3.12 17.62 20.15
CA ILE A 107 1.71 17.54 20.56
C ILE A 107 1.66 16.80 21.91
N LYS A 108 0.86 17.31 22.84
CA LYS A 108 0.69 16.65 24.15
C LYS A 108 -0.18 15.41 23.99
N LYS A 109 0.28 14.26 24.46
CA LYS A 109 -0.42 12.98 24.36
C LYS A 109 -1.78 13.00 25.06
N GLU A 110 -1.86 13.67 26.21
CA GLU A 110 -3.04 13.74 27.07
C GLU A 110 -4.19 14.54 26.43
N GLU A 111 -3.86 15.45 25.53
CA GLU A 111 -4.80 16.30 24.80
C GLU A 111 -5.08 15.79 23.38
N THR A 112 -4.43 14.68 22.97
CA THR A 112 -4.52 14.16 21.61
C THR A 112 -5.71 13.22 21.45
N THR A 113 -6.54 13.49 20.46
CA THR A 113 -7.55 12.55 19.96
C THR A 113 -7.03 11.92 18.66
N ILE A 114 -6.97 10.60 18.63
CA ILE A 114 -6.63 9.85 17.42
C ILE A 114 -7.90 9.30 16.81
N SER A 115 -8.13 9.55 15.55
CA SER A 115 -9.23 8.95 14.81
C SER A 115 -8.69 7.98 13.74
N ILE A 116 -9.20 6.76 13.75
CA ILE A 116 -8.85 5.71 12.80
C ILE A 116 -10.04 5.48 11.89
N LEU A 117 -9.82 5.66 10.58
CA LEU A 117 -10.82 5.31 9.57
C LEU A 117 -10.58 3.87 9.10
N ILE A 118 -11.51 2.96 9.42
CA ILE A 118 -11.32 1.53 9.21
C ILE A 118 -12.67 0.82 8.97
N ASN A 119 -12.74 -0.04 7.97
CA ASN A 119 -13.95 -0.82 7.66
C ASN A 119 -13.78 -2.33 7.85
N ASP A 120 -12.55 -2.81 7.90
CA ASP A 120 -12.22 -4.20 8.18
C ASP A 120 -11.33 -4.29 9.42
N LEU A 121 -11.31 -5.47 10.04
CA LEU A 121 -10.53 -5.72 11.24
C LEU A 121 -9.63 -6.94 10.99
N THR A 122 -8.40 -6.66 10.57
CA THR A 122 -7.33 -7.64 10.47
C THR A 122 -6.61 -7.79 11.81
N GLU A 123 -5.76 -8.80 11.97
CA GLU A 123 -4.95 -8.97 13.17
C GLU A 123 -4.00 -7.78 13.40
N ILE A 124 -3.42 -7.24 12.32
CA ILE A 124 -2.52 -6.07 12.38
C ILE A 124 -3.28 -4.84 12.84
N GLU A 125 -4.47 -4.61 12.30
CA GLU A 125 -5.31 -3.46 12.66
C GLU A 125 -5.78 -3.56 14.11
N LEU A 126 -6.16 -4.76 14.57
CA LEU A 126 -6.53 -4.99 15.96
C LEU A 126 -5.38 -4.68 16.93
N GLU A 127 -4.17 -5.12 16.60
CA GLU A 127 -2.99 -4.85 17.41
C GLU A 127 -2.65 -3.34 17.42
N ASN A 128 -2.73 -2.67 16.26
CA ASN A 128 -2.55 -1.21 16.18
C ASN A 128 -3.58 -0.46 17.04
N ILE A 129 -4.86 -0.83 16.97
CA ILE A 129 -5.92 -0.22 17.78
C ILE A 129 -5.59 -0.40 19.27
N LYS A 130 -5.19 -1.60 19.68
CA LYS A 130 -4.81 -1.90 21.06
C LYS A 130 -3.64 -1.03 21.53
N ILE A 131 -2.55 -0.99 20.77
CA ILE A 131 -1.38 -0.17 21.10
C ILE A 131 -1.77 1.32 21.22
N LEU A 132 -2.60 1.82 20.29
CA LEU A 132 -3.03 3.22 20.33
C LEU A 132 -3.97 3.50 21.51
N ALA A 133 -4.90 2.61 21.80
CA ALA A 133 -5.83 2.75 22.92
C ALA A 133 -5.12 2.72 24.30
N GLU A 134 -4.05 1.93 24.43
CA GLU A 134 -3.20 1.89 25.64
C GLU A 134 -2.33 3.15 25.80
N ASN A 135 -1.94 3.79 24.70
CA ASN A 135 -1.00 4.92 24.72
C ASN A 135 -1.67 6.29 24.65
N TYR A 136 -2.91 6.38 24.19
CA TYR A 136 -3.63 7.64 23.99
C TYR A 136 -5.01 7.58 24.64
N LYS A 137 -5.35 8.64 25.37
CA LYS A 137 -6.57 8.69 26.18
C LYS A 137 -7.86 8.71 25.35
N ASN A 138 -7.79 9.31 24.17
CA ASN A 138 -8.95 9.49 23.29
C ASN A 138 -8.71 8.82 21.95
N LEU A 139 -9.36 7.68 21.71
CA LEU A 139 -9.30 6.95 20.44
C LEU A 139 -10.70 6.82 19.84
N ASN A 140 -10.87 7.32 18.61
CA ASN A 140 -12.11 7.19 17.87
C ASN A 140 -11.91 6.24 16.70
N ILE A 141 -12.84 5.32 16.51
CA ILE A 141 -12.92 4.45 15.33
C ILE A 141 -14.08 4.96 14.48
N VAL A 142 -13.77 5.37 13.25
CA VAL A 142 -14.73 5.80 12.26
C VAL A 142 -14.93 4.68 11.26
N THR A 143 -16.15 4.15 11.14
CA THR A 143 -16.43 2.97 10.33
C THR A 143 -17.86 2.96 9.78
N ASN A 144 -18.02 2.39 8.59
CA ASN A 144 -19.35 2.10 8.02
C ASN A 144 -19.97 0.80 8.60
N HIS A 145 -19.23 0.05 9.44
CA HIS A 145 -19.64 -1.24 9.99
C HIS A 145 -19.69 -1.23 11.52
N ILE A 146 -20.44 -0.30 12.12
CA ILE A 146 -20.49 -0.07 13.58
C ILE A 146 -20.72 -1.37 14.36
N GLU A 147 -21.67 -2.20 13.98
CA GLU A 147 -22.00 -3.44 14.70
C GLU A 147 -20.81 -4.42 14.78
N LYS A 148 -19.95 -4.44 13.76
CA LYS A 148 -18.74 -5.27 13.75
C LYS A 148 -17.76 -4.83 14.82
N PHE A 149 -17.69 -3.54 15.12
CA PHE A 149 -16.75 -2.95 16.06
C PHE A 149 -17.30 -2.81 17.50
N LYS A 150 -18.63 -2.91 17.71
CA LYS A 150 -19.23 -2.87 19.06
C LYS A 150 -18.65 -3.91 20.00
N LYS A 151 -18.47 -5.13 19.53
CA LYS A 151 -17.85 -6.20 20.33
C LYS A 151 -16.41 -5.87 20.75
N LEU A 152 -15.73 -5.06 19.95
CA LEU A 152 -14.40 -4.56 20.27
C LEU A 152 -14.46 -3.51 21.37
N GLU A 153 -15.42 -2.60 21.29
CA GLU A 153 -15.68 -1.57 22.32
C GLU A 153 -15.94 -2.20 23.68
N ASP A 154 -16.85 -3.17 23.74
CA ASP A 154 -17.16 -3.94 24.97
C ASP A 154 -15.90 -4.59 25.55
N LYS A 155 -15.12 -5.26 24.72
CA LYS A 155 -13.87 -5.92 25.14
C LYS A 155 -12.82 -4.95 25.66
N PHE A 156 -12.69 -3.77 25.07
CA PHE A 156 -11.77 -2.74 25.55
C PHE A 156 -12.26 -2.13 26.86
N MET A 157 -13.57 -1.92 26.98
CA MET A 157 -14.19 -1.40 28.21
C MET A 157 -13.98 -2.35 29.40
N GLU A 158 -14.09 -3.66 29.20
CA GLU A 158 -13.78 -4.67 30.23
C GLU A 158 -12.33 -4.56 30.75
N ASN A 159 -11.41 -4.08 29.92
CA ASN A 159 -10.01 -3.83 30.28
C ASN A 159 -9.75 -2.38 30.76
N GLY A 160 -10.79 -1.59 30.97
CA GLY A 160 -10.68 -0.20 31.44
C GLY A 160 -10.23 0.79 30.37
N ILE A 161 -10.28 0.41 29.09
CA ILE A 161 -9.90 1.26 27.96
C ILE A 161 -11.17 1.75 27.27
N MET A 162 -11.32 3.08 27.15
CA MET A 162 -12.44 3.69 26.45
C MET A 162 -12.06 4.03 25.02
N ILE A 163 -12.83 3.50 24.06
CA ILE A 163 -12.78 3.88 22.65
C ILE A 163 -14.16 4.38 22.23
N THR A 164 -14.22 5.25 21.24
CA THR A 164 -15.49 5.72 20.67
C THR A 164 -15.64 5.18 19.25
N ILE A 165 -16.82 4.65 18.91
CA ILE A 165 -17.11 4.12 17.57
C ILE A 165 -18.22 4.97 16.96
N GLY A 166 -18.00 5.44 15.73
CA GLY A 166 -18.95 6.26 14.99
C GLY A 166 -18.80 6.17 13.47
N ASN A 167 -19.69 6.86 12.75
CA ASN A 167 -19.64 7.05 11.30
C ASN A 167 -18.95 8.36 10.95
#